data_5bdc3005acb73bc7c9d67b86d66550bf
#
_entry.id   5bdc3005acb73bc7c9d67b86d66550bf
#
_cell.length_a   1.000
_cell.length_b   1.000
_cell.length_c   1.000
_cell.angle_alpha   90.00
_cell.angle_beta   90.00
_cell.angle_gamma   90.00
#
_symmetry.space_group_name_H-M   'P 1'
#
loop_
_entity.id
_entity.type
_entity.pdbx_description
1 polymer ?
#
loop_
_entity_poly.entity_id
_entity_poly.type
_entity_poly.pdbx_seq_one_letter_code
_entity_poly.pdbx_strand_id
1 'polypeptide(L)'
;MSCVMALLMLNLSIFAGTPLNRGTSLSVRITSSINSKSNGSSPTAIVENDVKDTEGSILIKRGTPVQLQIEKKKARGCGKAGYVNVKCVSTTAVDGQNISLEGNIDSEGDNKKGLAIGLGVGLGLTFLPFVGFAFLAIKGEQAKIQSNTIIPNVFVMNDYNISK
;
A
#
# COMPACT_ATOMS: atom_id res chain seq x y z
N MET A 1 51.96 -8.68 -33.30
CA MET A 1 51.25 -9.00 -32.06
C MET A 1 50.51 -7.81 -31.43
N SER A 2 50.78 -6.57 -31.88
CA SER A 2 50.13 -5.38 -31.27
C SER A 2 48.66 -5.15 -31.70
N CYS A 3 48.27 -5.53 -32.94
CA CYS A 3 46.92 -5.35 -33.46
C CYS A 3 45.85 -6.29 -32.85
N VAL A 4 46.23 -7.48 -32.36
CA VAL A 4 45.29 -8.44 -31.78
C VAL A 4 44.87 -8.03 -30.37
N MET A 5 45.75 -7.38 -29.63
CA MET A 5 45.45 -6.84 -28.29
C MET A 5 44.51 -5.64 -28.32
N ALA A 6 44.55 -4.81 -29.35
CA ALA A 6 43.63 -3.68 -29.55
C ALA A 6 42.20 -4.12 -29.86
N LEU A 7 42.04 -5.26 -30.54
CA LEU A 7 40.70 -5.79 -30.86
C LEU A 7 40.00 -6.48 -29.68
N LEU A 8 40.74 -6.91 -28.65
CA LEU A 8 40.18 -7.49 -27.44
C LEU A 8 39.60 -6.44 -26.48
N MET A 9 40.01 -5.20 -26.58
CA MET A 9 39.54 -4.11 -25.72
C MET A 9 38.22 -3.47 -26.17
N LEU A 10 37.76 -3.77 -27.40
CA LEU A 10 36.53 -3.21 -27.96
C LEU A 10 35.25 -3.95 -27.57
N ASN A 11 35.34 -5.05 -26.84
CA ASN A 11 34.17 -5.82 -26.41
C ASN A 11 33.80 -5.65 -24.94
N LEU A 12 34.37 -4.67 -24.22
CA LEU A 12 33.73 -4.20 -22.99
C LEU A 12 32.54 -3.30 -23.38
N SER A 13 31.50 -3.91 -23.89
CA SER A 13 30.16 -3.31 -23.78
C SER A 13 29.88 -3.20 -22.30
N ILE A 14 30.18 -2.05 -21.74
CA ILE A 14 29.72 -1.68 -20.43
C ILE A 14 28.20 -1.79 -20.49
N PHE A 15 27.63 -2.81 -19.93
CA PHE A 15 26.21 -2.86 -19.58
C PHE A 15 25.98 -1.76 -18.54
N ALA A 16 25.99 -0.53 -18.98
CA ALA A 16 25.60 0.61 -18.16
C ALA A 16 24.09 0.52 -18.00
N GLY A 17 23.64 -0.24 -16.99
CA GLY A 17 22.26 -0.20 -16.58
C GLY A 17 21.90 1.22 -16.14
N THR A 18 20.67 1.61 -16.32
CA THR A 18 20.17 2.92 -15.90
C THR A 18 19.90 2.89 -14.38
N PRO A 19 20.48 3.82 -13.60
CA PRO A 19 20.30 3.82 -12.16
C PRO A 19 18.88 4.25 -11.78
N LEU A 20 18.23 3.46 -10.94
CA LEU A 20 17.03 3.81 -10.22
C LEU A 20 17.43 4.08 -8.77
N ASN A 21 17.48 5.34 -8.38
CA ASN A 21 17.99 5.76 -7.08
C ASN A 21 16.99 5.53 -5.96
N ARG A 22 17.51 5.20 -4.78
CA ARG A 22 16.75 5.22 -3.54
C ARG A 22 16.06 6.58 -3.35
N GLY A 23 14.83 6.55 -2.83
CA GLY A 23 14.04 7.76 -2.62
C GLY A 23 13.31 8.26 -3.88
N THR A 24 13.47 7.59 -5.03
CA THR A 24 12.62 7.88 -6.20
C THR A 24 11.16 7.65 -5.82
N SER A 25 10.34 8.70 -5.98
CA SER A 25 8.93 8.65 -5.63
C SER A 25 8.07 8.18 -6.80
N LEU A 26 7.05 7.39 -6.50
CA LEU A 26 6.05 6.95 -7.45
C LEU A 26 4.66 6.96 -6.79
N SER A 27 3.62 6.94 -7.60
CA SER A 27 2.24 6.86 -7.13
C SER A 27 1.67 5.48 -7.45
N VAL A 28 0.94 4.91 -6.50
CA VAL A 28 0.31 3.59 -6.63
C VAL A 28 -1.20 3.74 -6.54
N ARG A 29 -1.93 3.16 -7.50
CA ARG A 29 -3.40 3.13 -7.51
C ARG A 29 -3.90 1.78 -7.04
N ILE A 30 -4.77 1.78 -6.04
CA ILE A 30 -5.50 0.59 -5.60
C ILE A 30 -6.65 0.34 -6.57
N THR A 31 -6.69 -0.82 -7.20
CA THR A 31 -7.70 -1.15 -8.22
C THR A 31 -8.94 -1.83 -7.66
N SER A 32 -8.85 -2.41 -6.46
CA SER A 32 -9.97 -3.09 -5.80
C SER A 32 -10.29 -2.47 -4.43
N SER A 33 -11.55 -2.39 -4.06
CA SER A 33 -11.94 -1.87 -2.75
C SER A 33 -11.52 -2.81 -1.62
N ILE A 34 -11.05 -2.26 -0.51
CA ILE A 34 -10.61 -3.00 0.68
C ILE A 34 -11.55 -2.65 1.82
N ASN A 35 -12.10 -3.67 2.49
CA ASN A 35 -12.98 -3.50 3.63
C ASN A 35 -12.44 -4.30 4.82
N SER A 36 -12.47 -3.72 6.01
CA SER A 36 -12.02 -4.38 7.25
C SER A 36 -12.84 -5.63 7.61
N LYS A 37 -14.08 -5.75 7.11
CA LYS A 37 -14.96 -6.90 7.33
C LYS A 37 -14.65 -8.08 6.40
N SER A 38 -14.17 -7.82 5.19
CA SER A 38 -13.96 -8.84 4.16
C SER A 38 -12.71 -9.67 4.42
N ASN A 39 -12.86 -11.00 4.45
CA ASN A 39 -11.75 -11.95 4.68
C ASN A 39 -11.09 -12.48 3.40
N GLY A 40 -11.59 -12.16 2.22
CA GLY A 40 -11.31 -12.95 1.01
C GLY A 40 -10.75 -12.22 -0.20
N SER A 41 -10.53 -10.93 -0.16
CA SER A 41 -10.00 -10.23 -1.34
C SER A 41 -8.52 -9.95 -1.16
N SER A 42 -7.68 -10.53 -1.99
CA SER A 42 -6.33 -10.02 -2.22
C SER A 42 -6.49 -8.76 -3.08
N PRO A 43 -6.38 -7.57 -2.51
CA PRO A 43 -6.49 -6.36 -3.29
C PRO A 43 -5.31 -6.24 -4.23
N THR A 44 -5.58 -5.71 -5.40
CA THR A 44 -4.60 -5.44 -6.43
C THR A 44 -4.32 -3.95 -6.50
N ALA A 45 -3.08 -3.61 -6.77
CA ALA A 45 -2.65 -2.24 -7.01
C ALA A 45 -1.69 -2.20 -8.19
N ILE A 46 -1.61 -1.05 -8.82
CA ILE A 46 -0.75 -0.82 -9.98
C ILE A 46 -0.01 0.51 -9.84
N VAL A 47 1.14 0.59 -10.48
CA VAL A 47 1.86 1.86 -10.64
C VAL A 47 1.03 2.82 -11.51
N GLU A 48 0.80 4.04 -11.01
CA GLU A 48 -0.07 5.02 -11.66
C GLU A 48 0.56 5.67 -12.88
N ASN A 49 1.84 6.02 -12.80
CA ASN A 49 2.59 6.75 -13.83
C ASN A 49 3.91 6.04 -14.13
N ASP A 50 4.42 6.23 -15.35
CA ASP A 50 5.76 5.75 -15.69
C ASP A 50 6.82 6.40 -14.80
N VAL A 51 7.71 5.59 -14.24
CA VAL A 51 8.91 6.08 -13.57
C VAL A 51 10.03 6.12 -14.61
N LYS A 52 10.58 7.31 -14.82
CA LYS A 52 11.61 7.58 -15.85
C LYS A 52 12.87 8.08 -15.17
N ASP A 53 13.99 7.86 -15.84
CA ASP A 53 15.26 8.48 -15.48
C ASP A 53 15.37 9.91 -16.03
N THR A 54 16.54 10.54 -15.83
CA THR A 54 16.86 11.88 -16.32
C THR A 54 16.93 11.97 -17.85
N GLU A 55 17.13 10.84 -18.53
CA GLU A 55 17.21 10.74 -19.99
C GLU A 55 15.84 10.41 -20.63
N GLY A 56 14.80 10.23 -19.80
CA GLY A 56 13.45 9.90 -20.26
C GLY A 56 13.20 8.40 -20.46
N SER A 57 14.20 7.54 -20.16
CA SER A 57 14.03 6.08 -20.25
C SER A 57 13.10 5.57 -19.16
N ILE A 58 12.17 4.70 -19.53
CA ILE A 58 11.20 4.13 -18.59
C ILE A 58 11.87 3.01 -17.77
N LEU A 59 11.89 3.15 -16.46
CA LEU A 59 12.43 2.17 -15.51
C LEU A 59 11.34 1.28 -14.92
N ILE A 60 10.16 1.86 -14.64
CA ILE A 60 8.97 1.12 -14.21
C ILE A 60 7.79 1.63 -15.03
N LYS A 61 7.09 0.73 -15.71
CA LYS A 61 5.94 1.09 -16.55
C LYS A 61 4.69 1.37 -15.71
N ARG A 62 3.89 2.31 -16.14
CA ARG A 62 2.51 2.46 -15.69
C ARG A 62 1.75 1.14 -15.85
N GLY A 63 0.90 0.81 -14.88
CA GLY A 63 0.11 -0.42 -14.88
C GLY A 63 0.86 -1.65 -14.35
N THR A 64 2.15 -1.53 -14.01
CA THR A 64 2.88 -2.63 -13.39
C THR A 64 2.27 -2.98 -12.03
N PRO A 65 2.03 -4.29 -11.74
CA PRO A 65 1.46 -4.71 -10.48
C PRO A 65 2.35 -4.34 -9.28
N VAL A 66 1.72 -3.93 -8.19
CA VAL A 66 2.38 -3.66 -6.91
C VAL A 66 1.91 -4.68 -5.89
N GLN A 67 2.86 -5.33 -5.21
CA GLN A 67 2.56 -6.22 -4.11
C GLN A 67 2.20 -5.41 -2.87
N LEU A 68 1.11 -5.78 -2.24
CA LEU A 68 0.58 -5.12 -1.05
C LEU A 68 0.62 -6.06 0.15
N GLN A 69 0.99 -5.50 1.30
CA GLN A 69 0.75 -6.11 2.60
C GLN A 69 -0.40 -5.39 3.29
N ILE A 70 -1.39 -6.15 3.79
CA ILE A 70 -2.61 -5.56 4.34
C ILE A 70 -2.86 -6.08 5.73
N GLU A 71 -3.04 -5.14 6.65
CA GLU A 71 -3.49 -5.40 8.00
C GLU A 71 -4.94 -4.94 8.15
N LYS A 72 -5.80 -5.83 8.62
CA LYS A 72 -7.23 -5.56 8.82
C LYS A 72 -7.64 -5.91 10.24
N LYS A 73 -8.41 -5.02 10.86
CA LYS A 73 -9.13 -5.29 12.10
C LYS A 73 -10.60 -4.98 11.92
N LYS A 74 -11.46 -5.97 12.18
CA LYS A 74 -12.92 -5.78 12.09
C LYS A 74 -13.40 -4.87 13.23
N ALA A 75 -14.40 -4.06 12.94
CA ALA A 75 -15.15 -3.37 13.98
C ALA A 75 -15.80 -4.38 14.95
N ARG A 76 -15.83 -4.02 16.21
CA ARG A 76 -16.35 -4.87 17.29
C ARG A 76 -17.39 -4.10 18.11
N GLY A 77 -18.04 -4.79 19.05
CA GLY A 77 -18.92 -4.19 20.04
C GLY A 77 -18.23 -3.12 20.91
N CYS A 78 -18.97 -2.43 21.72
CA CYS A 78 -18.53 -1.27 22.49
C CYS A 78 -17.99 -0.12 21.62
N GLY A 79 -18.55 0.08 20.42
CA GLY A 79 -18.22 1.16 19.50
C GLY A 79 -16.82 1.12 18.91
N LYS A 80 -16.10 -0.01 19.00
CA LYS A 80 -14.73 -0.12 18.44
C LYS A 80 -14.75 -0.12 16.91
N ALA A 81 -14.07 0.86 16.32
CA ALA A 81 -13.94 1.00 14.86
C ALA A 81 -13.14 -0.14 14.23
N GLY A 82 -13.41 -0.42 12.96
CA GLY A 82 -12.57 -1.22 12.09
C GLY A 82 -11.34 -0.42 11.63
N TYR A 83 -10.31 -1.12 11.23
CA TYR A 83 -9.05 -0.56 10.77
C TYR A 83 -8.54 -1.32 9.55
N VAL A 84 -7.99 -0.61 8.58
CA VAL A 84 -7.30 -1.15 7.41
C VAL A 84 -6.03 -0.35 7.22
N ASN A 85 -4.90 -1.03 7.18
CA ASN A 85 -3.61 -0.47 6.77
C ASN A 85 -3.12 -1.24 5.54
N VAL A 86 -2.68 -0.52 4.52
CA VAL A 86 -2.14 -1.07 3.28
C VAL A 86 -0.74 -0.53 3.10
N LYS A 87 0.24 -1.43 3.03
CA LYS A 87 1.65 -1.12 2.77
C LYS A 87 2.03 -1.60 1.38
N CYS A 88 2.69 -0.76 0.61
CA CYS A 88 3.34 -1.14 -0.64
C CYS A 88 4.65 -1.85 -0.31
N VAL A 89 4.85 -3.05 -0.84
CA VAL A 89 6.02 -3.89 -0.54
C VAL A 89 7.00 -3.88 -1.70
N SER A 90 6.53 -4.18 -2.90
CA SER A 90 7.40 -4.26 -4.07
C SER A 90 6.65 -4.14 -5.39
N THR A 91 7.40 -3.84 -6.44
CA THR A 91 6.95 -3.85 -7.84
C THR A 91 8.05 -4.41 -8.73
N THR A 92 7.78 -4.53 -10.03
CA THR A 92 8.75 -5.08 -10.98
C THR A 92 9.21 -3.97 -11.94
N ALA A 93 10.51 -3.87 -12.18
CA ALA A 93 11.08 -2.99 -13.20
C ALA A 93 10.92 -3.58 -14.61
N VAL A 94 11.29 -2.80 -15.64
CA VAL A 94 11.18 -3.22 -17.05
C VAL A 94 12.07 -4.41 -17.41
N ASP A 95 13.16 -4.62 -16.68
CA ASP A 95 14.11 -5.73 -16.84
C ASP A 95 13.72 -6.98 -16.01
N GLY A 96 12.62 -6.94 -15.27
CA GLY A 96 12.14 -8.03 -14.41
C GLY A 96 12.70 -8.02 -12.99
N GLN A 97 13.55 -7.05 -12.62
CA GLN A 97 14.02 -6.92 -11.23
C GLN A 97 12.88 -6.55 -10.29
N ASN A 98 12.92 -7.13 -9.09
CA ASN A 98 11.98 -6.79 -8.03
C ASN A 98 12.47 -5.57 -7.25
N ILE A 99 11.70 -4.50 -7.28
CA ILE A 99 12.00 -3.21 -6.65
C ILE A 99 11.24 -3.12 -5.33
N SER A 100 11.97 -3.02 -4.23
CA SER A 100 11.38 -2.82 -2.90
C SER A 100 10.85 -1.41 -2.74
N LEU A 101 9.63 -1.31 -2.21
CA LEU A 101 8.91 -0.05 -2.03
C LEU A 101 8.62 0.21 -0.56
N GLU A 102 8.53 1.48 -0.21
CA GLU A 102 8.05 1.96 1.08
C GLU A 102 6.96 3.00 0.87
N GLY A 103 5.79 2.72 1.39
CA GLY A 103 4.64 3.62 1.36
C GLY A 103 3.44 2.92 1.97
N ASN A 104 2.61 3.67 2.65
CA ASN A 104 1.40 3.13 3.28
C ASN A 104 0.23 4.09 3.18
N ILE A 105 -0.95 3.53 3.27
CA ILE A 105 -2.20 4.24 3.52
C ILE A 105 -3.00 3.48 4.55
N ASP A 106 -3.60 4.21 5.48
CA ASP A 106 -4.48 3.66 6.49
C ASP A 106 -5.87 4.30 6.42
N SER A 107 -6.84 3.54 6.88
CA SER A 107 -8.23 3.99 7.04
C SER A 107 -8.79 3.39 8.32
N GLU A 108 -9.40 4.22 9.12
CA GLU A 108 -10.13 3.84 10.31
C GLU A 108 -11.61 4.19 10.12
N GLY A 109 -12.49 3.30 10.56
CA GLY A 109 -13.93 3.56 10.63
C GLY A 109 -14.27 4.48 11.80
N ASP A 110 -15.50 4.94 11.85
CA ASP A 110 -15.97 5.79 12.93
C ASP A 110 -15.99 5.07 14.28
N ASN A 111 -15.41 5.72 15.29
CA ASN A 111 -15.29 5.19 16.64
C ASN A 111 -16.48 5.64 17.51
N LYS A 112 -17.43 4.73 17.73
CA LYS A 112 -18.67 4.99 18.50
C LYS A 112 -18.55 4.61 19.98
N LYS A 113 -17.34 4.54 20.54
CA LYS A 113 -17.12 4.13 21.92
C LYS A 113 -17.84 5.04 22.91
N GLY A 114 -17.73 6.35 22.73
CA GLY A 114 -18.39 7.33 23.60
C GLY A 114 -19.91 7.18 23.62
N LEU A 115 -20.51 6.95 22.45
CA LEU A 115 -21.95 6.71 22.31
C LEU A 115 -22.37 5.41 22.98
N ALA A 116 -21.64 4.32 22.74
CA ALA A 116 -21.95 3.00 23.30
C ALA A 116 -21.87 3.00 24.83
N ILE A 117 -20.82 3.59 25.40
CA ILE A 117 -20.64 3.69 26.86
C ILE A 117 -21.65 4.67 27.47
N GLY A 118 -21.80 5.87 26.87
CA GLY A 118 -22.68 6.91 27.39
C GLY A 118 -24.14 6.45 27.46
N LEU A 119 -24.66 5.84 26.40
CA LEU A 119 -26.02 5.30 26.39
C LEU A 119 -26.18 4.09 27.28
N GLY A 120 -25.20 3.16 27.29
CA GLY A 120 -25.26 1.97 28.12
C GLY A 120 -25.28 2.27 29.60
N VAL A 121 -24.43 3.17 30.08
CA VAL A 121 -24.35 3.55 31.50
C VAL A 121 -25.51 4.48 31.90
N GLY A 122 -25.78 5.52 31.06
CA GLY A 122 -26.81 6.51 31.38
C GLY A 122 -28.21 5.89 31.50
N LEU A 123 -28.63 5.08 30.53
CA LEU A 123 -29.97 4.47 30.52
C LEU A 123 -30.06 3.28 31.47
N GLY A 124 -28.99 2.51 31.64
CA GLY A 124 -28.97 1.36 32.53
C GLY A 124 -29.12 1.70 34.01
N LEU A 125 -28.67 2.88 34.44
CA LEU A 125 -28.79 3.36 35.82
C LEU A 125 -30.16 3.95 36.14
N THR A 126 -30.87 4.47 35.13
CA THR A 126 -32.09 5.27 35.37
C THR A 126 -33.38 4.50 35.17
N PHE A 127 -33.45 3.53 34.27
CA PHE A 127 -34.71 2.89 33.89
C PHE A 127 -34.78 1.37 34.10
N LEU A 128 -33.82 0.61 33.54
CA LEU A 128 -33.81 -0.86 33.66
C LEU A 128 -32.38 -1.34 33.53
N PRO A 129 -31.86 -2.12 34.49
CA PRO A 129 -30.45 -2.54 34.50
C PRO A 129 -30.03 -3.40 33.27
N PHE A 130 -31.00 -4.08 32.64
CA PHE A 130 -30.71 -4.94 31.48
C PHE A 130 -30.73 -4.19 30.13
N VAL A 131 -31.47 -3.09 30.03
CA VAL A 131 -31.56 -2.30 28.78
C VAL A 131 -30.23 -1.61 28.47
N GLY A 132 -29.51 -1.16 29.52
CA GLY A 132 -28.19 -0.54 29.34
C GLY A 132 -27.17 -1.44 28.67
N PHE A 133 -27.21 -2.74 28.87
CA PHE A 133 -26.28 -3.68 28.23
C PHE A 133 -26.51 -3.84 26.74
N ALA A 134 -27.71 -3.60 26.23
CA ALA A 134 -27.99 -3.65 24.80
C ALA A 134 -27.19 -2.61 24.01
N PHE A 135 -26.90 -1.46 24.59
CA PHE A 135 -26.11 -0.41 23.95
C PHE A 135 -24.62 -0.73 23.89
N LEU A 136 -24.11 -1.64 24.73
CA LEU A 136 -22.74 -2.14 24.65
C LEU A 136 -22.52 -3.01 23.38
N ALA A 137 -23.58 -3.48 22.75
CA ALA A 137 -23.54 -4.20 21.48
C ALA A 137 -23.39 -3.28 20.25
N ILE A 138 -23.43 -1.96 20.44
CA ILE A 138 -23.20 -1.00 19.35
C ILE A 138 -21.81 -1.25 18.75
N LYS A 139 -21.77 -1.61 17.48
CA LYS A 139 -20.53 -1.80 16.74
C LYS A 139 -20.04 -0.47 16.17
N GLY A 140 -18.73 -0.26 16.17
CA GLY A 140 -18.11 0.82 15.40
C GLY A 140 -18.27 0.58 13.90
N GLU A 141 -17.94 1.57 13.10
CA GLU A 141 -17.98 1.46 11.64
C GLU A 141 -16.80 0.65 11.10
N GLN A 142 -17.02 -0.01 9.95
CA GLN A 142 -15.98 -0.73 9.25
C GLN A 142 -15.11 0.26 8.48
N ALA A 143 -13.79 0.10 8.57
CA ALA A 143 -12.88 0.84 7.71
C ALA A 143 -12.99 0.35 6.27
N LYS A 144 -12.92 1.27 5.32
CA LYS A 144 -12.99 0.99 3.89
C LYS A 144 -12.02 1.89 3.12
N ILE A 145 -11.21 1.29 2.26
CA ILE A 145 -10.45 1.99 1.23
C ILE A 145 -11.16 1.72 -0.10
N GLN A 146 -11.48 2.78 -0.82
CA GLN A 146 -12.22 2.65 -2.10
C GLN A 146 -11.27 2.22 -3.23
N SER A 147 -11.83 1.59 -4.26
CA SER A 147 -11.11 1.40 -5.52
C SER A 147 -10.76 2.76 -6.13
N ASN A 148 -9.69 2.80 -6.91
CA ASN A 148 -9.10 4.02 -7.48
C ASN A 148 -8.50 5.00 -6.45
N THR A 149 -8.35 4.60 -5.18
CA THR A 149 -7.57 5.38 -4.23
C THR A 149 -6.10 5.38 -4.65
N ILE A 150 -5.50 6.57 -4.73
CA ILE A 150 -4.09 6.76 -5.05
C ILE A 150 -3.32 6.89 -3.75
N ILE A 151 -2.26 6.11 -3.61
CA ILE A 151 -1.26 6.27 -2.56
C ILE A 151 -0.14 7.12 -3.15
N PRO A 152 -0.05 8.39 -2.79
CA PRO A 152 1.07 9.25 -3.20
C PRO A 152 2.30 8.92 -2.36
N ASN A 153 3.47 9.38 -2.82
CA ASN A 153 4.71 9.31 -2.03
C ASN A 153 5.09 7.89 -1.61
N VAL A 154 4.99 6.94 -2.53
CA VAL A 154 5.62 5.63 -2.39
C VAL A 154 7.06 5.76 -2.89
N PHE A 155 8.03 5.33 -2.08
CA PHE A 155 9.45 5.52 -2.37
C PHE A 155 10.14 4.20 -2.65
N VAL A 156 11.12 4.25 -3.53
CA VAL A 156 12.07 3.15 -3.75
C VAL A 156 13.03 3.06 -2.56
N MET A 157 13.17 1.87 -1.97
CA MET A 157 13.96 1.68 -0.73
C MET A 157 15.46 1.58 -0.97
N ASN A 158 15.89 1.04 -2.11
CA ASN A 158 17.30 0.77 -2.42
C ASN A 158 17.66 1.31 -3.79
N ASP A 159 18.96 1.40 -4.05
CA ASP A 159 19.47 1.70 -5.38
C ASP A 159 19.45 0.46 -6.25
N TYR A 160 18.99 0.58 -7.48
CA TYR A 160 18.92 -0.49 -8.46
C TYR A 160 19.57 -0.04 -9.77
N ASN A 161 20.09 -0.99 -10.52
CA ASN A 161 20.66 -0.78 -11.85
C ASN A 161 19.79 -1.55 -12.86
N ILE A 162 18.99 -0.84 -13.64
CA ILE A 162 17.99 -1.42 -14.52
C ILE A 162 18.61 -1.61 -15.91
N SER A 163 18.69 -2.87 -16.35
CA SER A 163 19.18 -3.20 -17.68
C SER A 163 18.13 -2.90 -18.75
N LYS A 164 18.57 -2.38 -19.90
CA LYS A 164 17.70 -2.17 -21.07
C LYS A 164 17.73 -3.36 -22.00
#